data_4257366df47e379573632990cc6f9d36
#
_entry.id   4257366df47e379573632990cc6f9d36
#
_cell.length_a   1.000
_cell.length_b   1.000
_cell.length_c   1.000
_cell.angle_alpha   90.00
_cell.angle_beta   90.00
_cell.angle_gamma   90.00
#
_symmetry.space_group_name_H-M   'P 1'
#
loop_
_entity.id
_entity.type
_entity.pdbx_description
1 polymer ?
#
loop_
_entity_poly.entity_id
_entity_poly.type
_entity_poly.pdbx_seq_one_letter_code
_entity_poly.pdbx_strand_id
1 'polypeptide(L)'
;LEKKGIVPDYVTNLDFTDLAMKFFQNKENKTSLNVLSCATHPNVVHSLKAENCMIVLRNKAIYQRFNLNDFGYIDTGTHVSHFSYTLALALGFKNIIMIGQDLA
;
A
#
# COMPACT_ATOMS: atom_id res chain seq x y z
N LEU A 1 -12.22 -10.33 1.51
CA LEU A 1 -12.13 -10.29 2.97
C LEU A 1 -13.35 -9.58 3.57
N GLU A 2 -13.67 -8.35 3.19
CA GLU A 2 -14.79 -7.55 3.73
C GLU A 2 -16.16 -8.26 3.61
N LYS A 3 -16.45 -8.93 2.48
CA LYS A 3 -17.68 -9.75 2.32
C LYS A 3 -17.80 -10.87 3.37
N LYS A 4 -16.70 -11.18 4.07
CA LYS A 4 -16.64 -12.16 5.14
C LYS A 4 -16.51 -11.51 6.53
N GLY A 5 -16.71 -10.21 6.63
CA GLY A 5 -16.59 -9.46 7.88
C GLY A 5 -15.15 -9.29 8.39
N ILE A 6 -14.15 -9.56 7.54
CA ILE A 6 -12.74 -9.38 7.90
C ILE A 6 -12.30 -8.00 7.45
N VAL A 7 -11.98 -7.14 8.41
CA VAL A 7 -11.41 -5.81 8.17
C VAL A 7 -9.89 -5.91 8.31
N PRO A 8 -9.11 -5.62 7.27
CA PRO A 8 -7.65 -5.61 7.38
C PRO A 8 -7.17 -4.38 8.16
N ASP A 9 -6.07 -4.51 8.89
CA ASP A 9 -5.40 -3.37 9.54
C ASP A 9 -4.69 -2.49 8.52
N TYR A 10 -4.07 -3.10 7.52
CA TYR A 10 -3.34 -2.42 6.44
C TYR A 10 -3.80 -2.89 5.07
N VAL A 11 -3.92 -1.94 4.15
CA VAL A 11 -4.18 -2.20 2.74
C VAL A 11 -3.06 -1.58 1.92
N THR A 12 -2.36 -2.37 1.11
CA THR A 12 -1.27 -1.89 0.25
C THR A 12 -1.73 -1.75 -1.19
N ASN A 13 -1.30 -0.70 -1.86
CA ASN A 13 -1.51 -0.53 -3.30
C ASN A 13 -0.23 -0.05 -3.99
N LEU A 14 0.08 -0.70 -5.11
CA LEU A 14 1.21 -0.39 -5.97
C LEU A 14 0.77 0.00 -7.38
N ASP A 15 -0.50 -0.21 -7.70
CA ASP A 15 -1.04 -0.04 -9.05
C ASP A 15 -1.14 1.46 -9.40
N PHE A 16 -0.55 1.81 -10.53
CA PHE A 16 -0.56 3.16 -11.09
C PHE A 16 -1.71 3.38 -12.08
N THR A 17 -2.55 2.37 -12.32
CA THR A 17 -3.67 2.47 -13.25
C THR A 17 -4.96 2.89 -12.54
N ASP A 18 -5.87 3.51 -13.29
CA ASP A 18 -7.19 3.87 -12.79
C ASP A 18 -8.05 2.63 -12.46
N LEU A 19 -7.70 1.47 -13.00
CA LEU A 19 -8.37 0.20 -12.71
C LEU A 19 -8.34 -0.16 -11.22
N ALA A 20 -7.33 0.30 -10.49
CA ALA A 20 -7.23 0.12 -9.04
C ALA A 20 -8.43 0.71 -8.30
N MET A 21 -9.10 1.74 -8.86
CA MET A 21 -10.30 2.35 -8.28
C MET A 21 -11.41 1.34 -7.97
N LYS A 22 -11.52 0.28 -8.78
CA LYS A 22 -12.52 -0.79 -8.56
C LYS A 22 -12.41 -1.45 -7.19
N PHE A 23 -11.21 -1.44 -6.60
CA PHE A 23 -10.94 -2.02 -5.29
C PHE A 23 -11.23 -1.03 -4.15
N PHE A 24 -11.31 0.27 -4.44
CA PHE A 24 -11.50 1.33 -3.45
C PHE A 24 -12.89 1.97 -3.51
N GLN A 25 -13.66 1.76 -4.59
CA GLN A 25 -15.02 2.25 -4.71
C GLN A 25 -15.94 1.57 -3.68
N ASN A 26 -16.82 2.36 -3.06
CA ASN A 26 -17.83 1.91 -2.08
C ASN A 26 -17.28 1.24 -0.83
N LYS A 27 -16.03 1.48 -0.49
CA LYS A 27 -15.44 0.93 0.73
C LYS A 27 -15.45 1.98 1.83
N GLU A 28 -16.37 1.82 2.76
CA GLU A 28 -16.31 2.49 4.06
C GLU A 28 -15.21 1.87 4.93
N ASN A 29 -13.96 1.82 4.43
CA ASN A 29 -12.82 1.34 5.22
C ASN A 29 -12.50 2.37 6.30
N LYS A 30 -13.29 2.34 7.37
CA LYS A 30 -13.20 3.31 8.47
C LYS A 30 -11.98 3.08 9.36
N THR A 31 -11.32 1.94 9.26
CA THR A 31 -10.29 1.50 10.23
C THR A 31 -8.98 1.03 9.61
N SER A 32 -8.94 0.68 8.33
CA SER A 32 -7.69 0.25 7.68
C SER A 32 -6.81 1.43 7.32
N LEU A 33 -5.51 1.31 7.61
CA LEU A 33 -4.53 2.24 7.06
C LEU A 33 -4.16 1.81 5.63
N ASN A 34 -4.38 2.71 4.67
CA ASN A 34 -4.00 2.48 3.29
C ASN A 34 -2.57 2.95 3.06
N VAL A 35 -1.68 2.01 2.77
CA VAL A 35 -0.26 2.30 2.49
C VAL A 35 -0.04 2.23 0.98
N LEU A 36 0.16 3.39 0.39
CA LEU A 36 0.21 3.58 -1.05
C LEU A 36 1.64 3.82 -1.52
N SER A 37 2.01 3.22 -2.65
CA SER A 37 3.21 3.65 -3.36
C SER A 37 3.03 5.08 -3.90
N CYS A 38 4.10 5.84 -3.97
CA CYS A 38 4.11 7.16 -4.62
C CYS A 38 3.71 7.13 -6.11
N ALA A 39 3.67 5.94 -6.72
CA ALA A 39 3.20 5.74 -8.10
C ALA A 39 1.70 5.43 -8.18
N THR A 40 0.99 5.32 -7.06
CA THR A 40 -0.45 5.05 -7.04
C THR A 40 -1.22 6.13 -7.81
N HIS A 41 -2.22 5.71 -8.59
CA HIS A 41 -3.04 6.62 -9.39
C HIS A 41 -3.71 7.69 -8.52
N PRO A 42 -3.68 8.98 -8.91
CA PRO A 42 -4.23 10.09 -8.11
C PRO A 42 -5.69 9.89 -7.71
N ASN A 43 -6.53 9.33 -8.59
CA ASN A 43 -7.94 9.06 -8.26
C ASN A 43 -8.09 8.13 -7.06
N VAL A 44 -7.22 7.14 -6.90
CA VAL A 44 -7.21 6.26 -5.72
C VAL A 44 -6.89 7.07 -4.47
N VAL A 45 -5.86 7.92 -4.54
CA VAL A 45 -5.46 8.78 -3.40
C VAL A 45 -6.61 9.70 -3.00
N HIS A 46 -7.25 10.36 -3.97
CA HIS A 46 -8.37 11.27 -3.73
C HIS A 46 -9.65 10.58 -3.22
N SER A 47 -9.80 9.29 -3.48
CA SER A 47 -10.95 8.52 -2.98
C SER A 47 -10.83 8.12 -1.50
N LEU A 48 -9.66 8.28 -0.92
CA LEU A 48 -9.37 7.89 0.46
C LEU A 48 -9.37 9.12 1.37
N LYS A 49 -9.68 8.89 2.65
CA LYS A 49 -9.52 9.92 3.68
C LYS A 49 -8.05 10.07 4.01
N ALA A 50 -7.57 11.30 4.10
CA ALA A 50 -6.16 11.60 4.39
C ALA A 50 -5.68 10.96 5.71
N GLU A 51 -6.53 10.92 6.72
CA GLU A 51 -6.24 10.30 8.02
C GLU A 51 -5.96 8.79 7.95
N ASN A 52 -6.48 8.12 6.92
CA ASN A 52 -6.33 6.68 6.69
C ASN A 52 -5.43 6.38 5.49
N CYS A 53 -4.56 7.30 5.12
CA CYS A 53 -3.70 7.17 3.95
C CYS A 53 -2.26 7.54 4.30
N MET A 54 -1.33 6.65 3.95
CA MET A 54 0.10 6.88 4.03
C MET A 54 0.72 6.67 2.66
N ILE A 55 1.54 7.59 2.21
CA ILE A 55 2.31 7.44 0.98
C ILE A 55 3.74 7.08 1.35
N VAL A 56 4.26 6.03 0.73
CA VAL A 56 5.65 5.60 0.88
C VAL A 56 6.42 5.76 -0.42
N LEU A 57 7.66 6.15 -0.30
CA LEU A 57 8.56 6.29 -1.43
C LEU A 57 9.30 4.97 -1.67
N ARG A 58 9.55 4.66 -2.94
CA ARG A 58 10.46 3.57 -3.30
C ARG A 58 11.90 4.00 -2.99
N ASN A 59 12.68 3.09 -2.45
CA ASN A 59 14.10 3.35 -2.16
C ASN A 59 14.91 3.47 -3.45
N LYS A 60 14.82 4.62 -4.12
CA LYS A 60 15.61 4.95 -5.32
C LYS A 60 16.34 6.27 -5.13
N ALA A 61 17.57 6.32 -5.60
CA ALA A 61 18.44 7.50 -5.54
C ALA A 61 17.77 8.79 -6.08
N ILE A 62 16.79 8.67 -6.99
CA ILE A 62 16.08 9.82 -7.55
C ILE A 62 15.32 10.60 -6.47
N TYR A 63 14.72 9.91 -5.49
CA TYR A 63 13.97 10.57 -4.41
C TYR A 63 14.91 11.26 -3.41
N GLN A 64 16.12 10.74 -3.24
CA GLN A 64 17.14 11.36 -2.41
C GLN A 64 17.61 12.69 -3.00
N ARG A 65 17.64 12.80 -4.33
CA ARG A 65 17.99 14.07 -5.02
C ARG A 65 17.00 15.21 -4.75
N PHE A 66 15.74 14.87 -4.49
CA PHE A 66 14.70 15.86 -4.19
C PHE A 66 14.57 16.17 -2.70
N ASN A 67 15.49 15.66 -1.88
CA ASN A 67 15.52 15.85 -0.42
C ASN A 67 14.18 15.49 0.27
N LEU A 68 13.55 14.40 -0.18
CA LEU A 68 12.30 13.90 0.38
C LEU A 68 12.56 13.00 1.61
N ASN A 69 13.50 13.41 2.47
CA ASN A 69 13.97 12.60 3.60
C ASN A 69 12.93 12.42 4.70
N ASP A 70 11.92 13.28 4.74
CA ASP A 70 10.83 13.20 5.73
C ASP A 70 9.80 12.10 5.41
N PHE A 71 9.90 11.49 4.20
CA PHE A 71 9.05 10.38 3.80
C PHE A 71 9.71 9.04 4.11
N GLY A 72 8.92 8.07 4.52
CA GLY A 72 9.40 6.70 4.69
C GLY A 72 9.76 6.05 3.35
N TYR A 73 10.84 5.28 3.35
CA TYR A 73 11.29 4.50 2.19
C TYR A 73 11.01 3.02 2.43
N ILE A 74 10.29 2.40 1.52
CA ILE A 74 10.08 0.94 1.53
C ILE A 74 10.36 0.42 0.13
N ASP A 75 11.13 -0.66 0.03
CA ASP A 75 11.26 -1.36 -1.25
C ASP A 75 9.92 -2.05 -1.56
N THR A 76 9.22 -1.48 -2.52
CA THR A 76 7.92 -2.01 -2.93
C THR A 76 8.04 -3.16 -3.92
N GLY A 77 9.26 -3.43 -4.44
CA GLY A 77 9.44 -4.42 -5.49
C GLY A 77 8.61 -4.11 -6.74
N THR A 78 8.29 -5.15 -7.50
CA THR A 78 7.45 -5.08 -8.71
C THR A 78 6.02 -5.56 -8.47
N HIS A 79 5.77 -6.26 -7.36
CA HIS A 79 4.48 -6.86 -7.02
C HIS A 79 3.98 -6.35 -5.67
N VAL A 80 2.67 -6.17 -5.55
CA VAL A 80 2.02 -5.70 -4.33
C VAL A 80 2.27 -6.65 -3.14
N SER A 81 2.44 -7.94 -3.40
CA SER A 81 2.79 -8.93 -2.38
C SER A 81 4.17 -8.69 -1.78
N HIS A 82 5.15 -8.32 -2.60
CA HIS A 82 6.48 -7.92 -2.11
C HIS A 82 6.35 -6.66 -1.24
N PHE A 83 5.60 -5.69 -1.70
CA PHE A 83 5.34 -4.48 -0.92
C PHE A 83 4.71 -4.79 0.44
N SER A 84 3.69 -5.65 0.48
CA SER A 84 3.05 -6.07 1.73
C SER A 84 4.02 -6.79 2.66
N TYR A 85 4.87 -7.65 2.11
CA TYR A 85 5.88 -8.38 2.86
C TYR A 85 6.92 -7.43 3.48
N THR A 86 7.50 -6.53 2.68
CA THR A 86 8.50 -5.57 3.17
C THR A 86 7.92 -4.59 4.16
N LEU A 87 6.65 -4.18 3.98
CA LEU A 87 5.93 -3.38 4.96
C LEU A 87 5.79 -4.12 6.29
N ALA A 88 5.38 -5.40 6.25
CA ALA A 88 5.24 -6.19 7.46
C ALA A 88 6.57 -6.34 8.22
N LEU A 89 7.68 -6.55 7.50
CA LEU A 89 9.01 -6.56 8.10
C LEU A 89 9.36 -5.20 8.73
N ALA A 90 9.10 -4.11 8.03
CA ALA A 90 9.37 -2.75 8.52
C ALA A 90 8.54 -2.41 9.78
N LEU A 91 7.33 -2.96 9.89
CA LEU A 91 6.48 -2.85 11.07
C LEU A 91 6.91 -3.78 12.23
N GLY A 92 7.92 -4.63 12.02
CA GLY A 92 8.50 -5.48 13.05
C GLY A 92 7.80 -6.83 13.23
N PHE A 93 6.96 -7.26 12.31
CA PHE A 93 6.35 -8.59 12.35
C PHE A 93 7.43 -9.67 12.18
N LYS A 94 7.49 -10.63 13.11
CA LYS A 94 8.46 -11.72 13.11
C LYS A 94 7.95 -12.97 12.37
N ASN A 95 6.64 -13.16 12.37
CA ASN A 95 5.98 -14.29 11.73
C ASN A 95 5.03 -13.75 10.67
N ILE A 96 5.25 -14.11 9.40
CA ILE A 96 4.45 -13.67 8.26
C ILE A 96 3.94 -14.91 7.54
N ILE A 97 2.63 -15.01 7.40
CA ILE A 97 1.98 -16.07 6.64
C ILE A 97 1.47 -15.47 5.34
N MET A 98 1.97 -15.99 4.22
CA MET A 98 1.53 -15.57 2.88
C MET A 98 0.39 -16.47 2.42
N ILE A 99 -0.74 -15.87 2.06
CA ILE A 99 -1.91 -16.58 1.51
C ILE A 99 -2.37 -15.91 0.22
N GLY A 100 -2.94 -16.70 -0.69
CA GLY A 100 -3.46 -16.19 -1.96
C GLY A 100 -2.37 -15.69 -2.92
N GLN A 101 -1.15 -16.18 -2.76
CA GLN A 101 -0.06 -15.92 -3.69
C GLN A 101 -0.15 -16.90 -4.85
N ASP A 102 -0.82 -16.47 -5.91
CA ASP A 102 -0.79 -17.19 -7.19
C ASP A 102 0.34 -16.59 -8.02
N LEU A 103 1.42 -17.37 -8.16
CA LEU A 103 2.60 -17.02 -8.93
C LEU A 103 2.57 -17.65 -10.35
N ALA A 104 1.39 -18.10 -10.79
CA ALA A 104 1.23 -18.70 -12.10
C ALA A 104 1.38 -17.68 -13.23
#